data_7333bb17c9d370a658cf68aeffee3249
#
_entry.id   7333bb17c9d370a658cf68aeffee3249
#
_cell.length_a   1.000
_cell.length_b   1.000
_cell.length_c   1.000
_cell.angle_alpha   90.00
_cell.angle_beta   90.00
_cell.angle_gamma   90.00
#
_symmetry.space_group_name_H-M   'P 1'
#
loop_
_entity.id
_entity.type
_entity.pdbx_description
1 polymer ?
#
loop_
_entity_poly.entity_id
_entity_poly.type
_entity_poly.pdbx_seq_one_letter_code
_entity_poly.pdbx_strand_id
1 'polypeptide(L)'
;MDKNSKVCVTGASGYIGSFLVKELLHRGYTVHATLRNLGEPSKVGLLKGLPHAETRLKLFEADIYDHDAFALAIQDCQVVIHLATPFQHNTHNTEYKNTSEAAVAGVKSIVQSCLRSESVKRLVYTGSVVAASPLNNDGSGFKDSIDETCWTPLNLSFSYCDDFFHDYVHSKTLAEREVLSFNGKGIEVVSLACGLVGGDTLQSFIAGSMGVLISQLTNDSAKYRILRFMEELLGKLPILHIQDAVEAHIFCMENPHINGRILCASNFLKTADIASHVQKCYPEIRISQEFIEDTKRETGWGSKKLEEMGFQYRYDLEKIVEDSLHCARRMGITPEN
;
A
#
# COMPACT_ATOMS: atom_id res chain seq x y z
N MET A 1 20.56 4.07 -10.51
CA MET A 1 21.30 3.58 -9.30
C MET A 1 22.27 2.48 -9.70
N ASP A 2 23.39 2.35 -9.00
CA ASP A 2 24.30 1.20 -9.16
C ASP A 2 23.59 -0.07 -8.65
N LYS A 3 23.73 -1.20 -9.40
CA LYS A 3 23.16 -2.50 -9.03
C LYS A 3 23.69 -3.10 -7.72
N ASN A 4 24.79 -2.56 -7.19
CA ASN A 4 25.33 -2.93 -5.89
C ASN A 4 24.86 -2.04 -4.73
N SER A 5 23.95 -1.09 -5.00
CA SER A 5 23.41 -0.21 -3.97
C SER A 5 22.63 -1.00 -2.92
N LYS A 6 22.72 -0.53 -1.67
CA LYS A 6 21.93 -1.08 -0.56
C LYS A 6 20.61 -0.35 -0.45
N VAL A 7 19.53 -1.10 -0.33
CA VAL A 7 18.16 -0.60 -0.15
C VAL A 7 17.59 -1.15 1.16
N CYS A 8 17.15 -0.27 2.04
CA CYS A 8 16.41 -0.70 3.23
C CYS A 8 14.92 -0.78 2.89
N VAL A 9 14.30 -1.93 3.20
CA VAL A 9 12.85 -2.16 3.03
C VAL A 9 12.25 -2.42 4.40
N THR A 10 11.43 -1.50 4.89
CA THR A 10 10.70 -1.71 6.15
C THR A 10 9.38 -2.45 5.88
N GLY A 11 8.93 -3.28 6.83
CA GLY A 11 7.74 -4.09 6.60
C GLY A 11 7.89 -5.14 5.49
N ALA A 12 9.10 -5.67 5.35
CA ALA A 12 9.52 -6.52 4.23
C ALA A 12 8.73 -7.83 4.07
N SER A 13 8.19 -8.39 5.16
CA SER A 13 7.36 -9.61 5.10
C SER A 13 5.88 -9.35 4.81
N GLY A 14 5.48 -8.08 4.62
CA GLY A 14 4.13 -7.68 4.23
C GLY A 14 3.81 -8.04 2.78
N TYR A 15 2.58 -7.79 2.36
CA TYR A 15 2.09 -8.12 1.02
C TYR A 15 2.97 -7.50 -0.09
N ILE A 16 3.02 -6.17 -0.16
CA ILE A 16 3.87 -5.47 -1.14
C ILE A 16 5.35 -5.70 -0.82
N GLY A 17 5.72 -5.67 0.47
CA GLY A 17 7.11 -5.78 0.93
C GLY A 17 7.80 -7.06 0.46
N SER A 18 7.14 -8.21 0.54
CA SER A 18 7.72 -9.50 0.13
C SER A 18 7.99 -9.59 -1.37
N PHE A 19 7.09 -9.09 -2.20
CA PHE A 19 7.30 -8.99 -3.64
C PHE A 19 8.38 -7.96 -4.00
N LEU A 20 8.41 -6.84 -3.29
CA LEU A 20 9.44 -5.81 -3.49
C LEU A 20 10.84 -6.34 -3.16
N VAL A 21 11.00 -7.03 -2.03
CA VAL A 21 12.27 -7.67 -1.66
C VAL A 21 12.68 -8.68 -2.74
N LYS A 22 11.75 -9.55 -3.20
CA LYS A 22 12.01 -10.52 -4.28
C LYS A 22 12.53 -9.83 -5.53
N GLU A 23 11.88 -8.77 -5.98
CA GLU A 23 12.24 -8.07 -7.21
C GLU A 23 13.57 -7.29 -7.07
N LEU A 24 13.81 -6.64 -5.93
CA LEU A 24 15.08 -5.97 -5.66
C LEU A 24 16.27 -6.95 -5.67
N LEU A 25 16.10 -8.12 -5.04
CA LEU A 25 17.12 -9.18 -5.06
C LEU A 25 17.37 -9.69 -6.48
N HIS A 26 16.31 -9.89 -7.27
CA HIS A 26 16.39 -10.31 -8.68
C HIS A 26 17.16 -9.28 -9.53
N ARG A 27 16.96 -7.99 -9.30
CA ARG A 27 17.67 -6.90 -9.96
C ARG A 27 19.11 -6.71 -9.50
N GLY A 28 19.54 -7.45 -8.47
CA GLY A 28 20.91 -7.45 -7.97
C GLY A 28 21.20 -6.44 -6.86
N TYR A 29 20.18 -5.80 -6.29
CA TYR A 29 20.34 -4.93 -5.11
C TYR A 29 20.68 -5.74 -3.86
N THR A 30 21.40 -5.14 -2.94
CA THR A 30 21.56 -5.65 -1.57
C THR A 30 20.40 -5.09 -0.74
N VAL A 31 19.64 -5.97 -0.10
CA VAL A 31 18.43 -5.58 0.64
C VAL A 31 18.63 -5.75 2.13
N HIS A 32 18.48 -4.66 2.88
CA HIS A 32 18.30 -4.66 4.32
C HIS A 32 16.80 -4.68 4.61
N ALA A 33 16.28 -5.82 5.03
CA ALA A 33 14.85 -6.03 5.24
C ALA A 33 14.50 -6.02 6.73
N THR A 34 13.52 -5.21 7.15
CA THR A 34 13.10 -5.21 8.55
C THR A 34 11.82 -6.01 8.76
N LEU A 35 11.79 -6.76 9.86
CA LEU A 35 10.62 -7.44 10.41
C LEU A 35 10.43 -6.99 11.85
N ARG A 36 9.18 -7.01 12.34
CA ARG A 36 8.90 -6.69 13.74
C ARG A 36 9.50 -7.70 14.71
N ASN A 37 9.56 -8.97 14.31
CA ASN A 37 10.05 -10.06 15.14
C ASN A 37 10.77 -11.09 14.27
N LEU A 38 12.05 -11.29 14.51
CA LEU A 38 12.87 -12.33 13.86
C LEU A 38 12.60 -13.73 14.41
N GLY A 39 11.87 -13.83 15.52
CA GLY A 39 11.40 -15.11 16.07
C GLY A 39 10.16 -15.70 15.36
N GLU A 40 9.62 -15.06 14.31
CA GLU A 40 8.51 -15.60 13.51
C GLU A 40 9.01 -16.44 12.32
N PRO A 41 9.05 -17.80 12.42
CA PRO A 41 9.67 -18.65 11.41
C PRO A 41 9.04 -18.52 10.03
N SER A 42 7.72 -18.32 9.95
CA SER A 42 6.99 -18.19 8.69
C SER A 42 7.42 -16.94 7.91
N LYS A 43 7.54 -15.79 8.56
CA LYS A 43 7.96 -14.54 7.93
C LYS A 43 9.44 -14.53 7.57
N VAL A 44 10.29 -15.04 8.48
CA VAL A 44 11.73 -15.18 8.24
C VAL A 44 12.00 -16.18 7.12
N GLY A 45 11.32 -17.34 7.15
CA GLY A 45 11.43 -18.38 6.14
C GLY A 45 10.98 -17.90 4.76
N LEU A 46 9.89 -17.14 4.68
CA LEU A 46 9.43 -16.51 3.45
C LEU A 46 10.55 -15.68 2.80
N LEU A 47 11.17 -14.79 3.54
CA LEU A 47 12.19 -13.89 2.98
C LEU A 47 13.51 -14.60 2.68
N LYS A 48 13.96 -15.51 3.56
CA LYS A 48 15.18 -16.30 3.35
C LYS A 48 15.04 -17.30 2.18
N GLY A 49 13.83 -17.73 1.87
CA GLY A 49 13.53 -18.61 0.73
C GLY A 49 13.50 -17.92 -0.63
N LEU A 50 13.62 -16.59 -0.67
CA LEU A 50 13.63 -15.85 -1.94
C LEU A 50 14.94 -16.11 -2.73
N PRO A 51 14.88 -16.12 -4.07
CA PRO A 51 16.08 -16.22 -4.90
C PRO A 51 17.09 -15.12 -4.54
N HIS A 52 18.38 -15.47 -4.49
CA HIS A 52 19.51 -14.59 -4.13
C HIS A 52 19.53 -14.07 -2.68
N ALA A 53 18.61 -14.52 -1.81
CA ALA A 53 18.56 -14.08 -0.43
C ALA A 53 19.84 -14.43 0.36
N GLU A 54 20.47 -15.58 0.09
CA GLU A 54 21.69 -16.03 0.78
C GLU A 54 22.83 -15.02 0.71
N THR A 55 22.97 -14.30 -0.41
CA THR A 55 24.09 -13.41 -0.67
C THR A 55 23.74 -11.93 -0.58
N ARG A 56 22.46 -11.56 -0.74
CA ARG A 56 22.04 -10.16 -0.91
C ARG A 56 21.00 -9.69 0.10
N LEU A 57 20.47 -10.58 0.97
CA LEU A 57 19.48 -10.21 1.97
C LEU A 57 20.07 -10.21 3.36
N LYS A 58 19.85 -9.13 4.09
CA LYS A 58 20.13 -9.05 5.52
C LYS A 58 18.85 -8.69 6.27
N LEU A 59 18.50 -9.49 7.27
CA LEU A 59 17.31 -9.27 8.09
C LEU A 59 17.67 -8.52 9.37
N PHE A 60 16.80 -7.59 9.75
CA PHE A 60 16.88 -6.80 10.98
C PHE A 60 15.55 -6.85 11.72
N GLU A 61 15.61 -6.92 13.03
CA GLU A 61 14.44 -6.73 13.87
C GLU A 61 14.23 -5.23 14.10
N ALA A 62 13.03 -4.73 13.80
CA ALA A 62 12.67 -3.35 14.02
C ALA A 62 11.16 -3.18 14.17
N ASP A 63 10.73 -2.62 15.29
CA ASP A 63 9.34 -2.24 15.55
C ASP A 63 9.17 -0.74 15.35
N ILE A 64 8.06 -0.33 14.72
CA ILE A 64 7.73 1.07 14.46
C ILE A 64 7.46 1.86 15.77
N TYR A 65 7.22 1.16 16.85
CA TYR A 65 7.06 1.72 18.19
C TYR A 65 8.39 1.99 18.91
N ASP A 66 9.52 1.59 18.34
CA ASP A 66 10.86 1.85 18.88
C ASP A 66 11.61 2.85 17.98
N HIS A 67 11.93 4.01 18.54
CA HIS A 67 12.54 5.13 17.81
C HIS A 67 13.88 4.82 17.14
N ASP A 68 14.70 3.96 17.73
CA ASP A 68 16.05 3.68 17.22
C ASP A 68 16.16 2.34 16.49
N ALA A 69 15.08 1.54 16.47
CA ALA A 69 15.11 0.19 15.92
C ALA A 69 15.54 0.13 14.44
N PHE A 70 15.24 1.17 13.66
CA PHE A 70 15.56 1.20 12.22
C PHE A 70 16.99 1.65 11.90
N ALA A 71 17.71 2.24 12.84
CA ALA A 71 19.01 2.86 12.58
C ALA A 71 20.04 1.90 11.96
N LEU A 72 20.15 0.68 12.51
CA LEU A 72 21.08 -0.35 12.01
C LEU A 72 20.69 -0.87 10.61
N ALA A 73 19.40 -0.99 10.34
CA ALA A 73 18.91 -1.44 9.03
C ALA A 73 19.13 -0.38 7.94
N ILE A 74 19.03 0.90 8.30
CA ILE A 74 19.19 2.05 7.40
C ILE A 74 20.66 2.39 7.14
N GLN A 75 21.55 2.04 8.05
CA GLN A 75 22.97 2.35 7.93
C GLN A 75 23.57 1.87 6.61
N ASP A 76 24.32 2.73 5.93
CA ASP A 76 24.97 2.51 4.62
C ASP A 76 23.99 2.25 3.46
N CYS A 77 22.68 2.41 3.63
CA CYS A 77 21.73 2.34 2.55
C CYS A 77 21.67 3.66 1.76
N GLN A 78 21.47 3.57 0.46
CA GLN A 78 21.29 4.73 -0.41
C GLN A 78 19.83 5.16 -0.50
N VAL A 79 18.93 4.18 -0.37
CA VAL A 79 17.47 4.40 -0.41
C VAL A 79 16.81 3.61 0.72
N VAL A 80 15.77 4.20 1.27
CA VAL A 80 14.82 3.52 2.16
C VAL A 80 13.46 3.46 1.49
N ILE A 81 12.86 2.27 1.43
CA ILE A 81 11.46 2.08 1.03
C ILE A 81 10.66 1.71 2.28
N HIS A 82 9.80 2.62 2.69
CA HIS A 82 9.08 2.51 3.95
C HIS A 82 7.65 2.02 3.73
N LEU A 83 7.40 0.72 3.99
CA LEU A 83 6.09 0.08 3.91
C LEU A 83 5.49 -0.22 5.30
N ALA A 84 6.33 -0.29 6.34
CA ALA A 84 5.83 -0.57 7.68
C ALA A 84 4.86 0.51 8.13
N THR A 85 3.69 0.10 8.59
CA THR A 85 2.66 0.99 9.14
C THR A 85 1.98 0.26 10.29
N PRO A 86 1.74 0.89 11.44
CA PRO A 86 0.90 0.30 12.46
C PRO A 86 -0.51 0.17 11.89
N PHE A 87 -1.02 -1.08 11.80
CA PHE A 87 -2.35 -1.34 11.27
C PHE A 87 -3.42 -1.26 12.36
N GLN A 88 -3.04 -1.65 13.57
CA GLN A 88 -3.86 -1.51 14.78
C GLN A 88 -3.02 -0.89 15.88
N HIS A 89 -3.68 -0.14 16.76
CA HIS A 89 -3.02 0.39 17.93
C HIS A 89 -2.57 -0.74 18.86
N ASN A 90 -1.29 -0.69 19.26
CA ASN A 90 -0.78 -1.58 20.29
C ASN A 90 -1.20 -1.05 21.65
N THR A 91 -2.29 -1.56 22.22
CA THR A 91 -2.83 -1.14 23.52
C THR A 91 -1.88 -1.39 24.71
N HIS A 92 -0.84 -2.21 24.53
CA HIS A 92 0.22 -2.39 25.54
C HIS A 92 1.29 -1.29 25.47
N ASN A 93 1.33 -0.52 24.37
CA ASN A 93 2.20 0.64 24.27
C ASN A 93 1.49 1.86 24.85
N THR A 94 2.05 2.42 25.92
CA THR A 94 1.48 3.58 26.63
C THR A 94 2.06 4.92 26.13
N GLU A 95 3.02 4.88 25.21
CA GLU A 95 3.68 6.07 24.65
C GLU A 95 2.77 6.83 23.66
N TYR A 96 1.98 6.08 22.88
CA TYR A 96 1.06 6.66 21.90
C TYR A 96 -0.40 6.40 22.27
N LYS A 97 -1.25 7.39 22.07
CA LYS A 97 -2.68 7.31 22.40
C LYS A 97 -3.50 6.51 21.38
N ASN A 98 -3.05 6.51 20.14
CA ASN A 98 -3.77 5.89 19.02
C ASN A 98 -2.83 5.52 17.87
N THR A 99 -3.37 4.84 16.85
CA THR A 99 -2.66 4.42 15.64
C THR A 99 -2.04 5.58 14.88
N SER A 100 -2.70 6.74 14.84
CA SER A 100 -2.24 7.92 14.10
C SER A 100 -0.99 8.53 14.74
N GLU A 101 -0.96 8.67 16.06
CA GLU A 101 0.24 9.16 16.77
C GLU A 101 1.43 8.22 16.55
N ALA A 102 1.21 6.91 16.65
CA ALA A 102 2.25 5.91 16.40
C ALA A 102 2.76 5.95 14.95
N ALA A 103 1.87 6.10 13.97
CA ALA A 103 2.23 6.18 12.56
C ALA A 103 3.07 7.43 12.25
N VAL A 104 2.68 8.59 12.77
CA VAL A 104 3.43 9.84 12.61
C VAL A 104 4.79 9.77 13.30
N ALA A 105 4.85 9.24 14.54
CA ALA A 105 6.11 9.07 15.27
C ALA A 105 7.06 8.11 14.54
N GLY A 106 6.54 6.99 14.03
CA GLY A 106 7.32 6.02 13.26
C GLY A 106 7.92 6.63 11.99
N VAL A 107 7.15 7.42 11.24
CA VAL A 107 7.65 8.17 10.08
C VAL A 107 8.77 9.13 10.49
N LYS A 108 8.60 9.90 11.57
CA LYS A 108 9.63 10.82 12.07
C LYS A 108 10.93 10.08 12.43
N SER A 109 10.81 8.97 13.14
CA SER A 109 11.94 8.13 13.54
C SER A 109 12.72 7.62 12.32
N ILE A 110 12.03 7.13 11.31
CA ILE A 110 12.66 6.63 10.07
C ILE A 110 13.34 7.76 9.32
N VAL A 111 12.69 8.92 9.15
CA VAL A 111 13.32 10.09 8.50
C VAL A 111 14.57 10.55 9.26
N GLN A 112 14.50 10.63 10.59
CA GLN A 112 15.65 11.00 11.42
C GLN A 112 16.80 9.99 11.28
N SER A 113 16.49 8.68 11.22
CA SER A 113 17.50 7.65 10.98
C SER A 113 18.12 7.76 9.59
N CYS A 114 17.32 8.10 8.56
CA CYS A 114 17.84 8.41 7.22
C CYS A 114 18.79 9.60 7.22
N LEU A 115 18.42 10.69 7.88
CA LEU A 115 19.24 11.90 7.95
C LEU A 115 20.55 11.65 8.73
N ARG A 116 20.49 10.91 9.84
CA ARG A 116 21.68 10.55 10.64
C ARG A 116 22.64 9.62 9.90
N SER A 117 22.14 8.78 9.00
CA SER A 117 22.98 7.83 8.25
C SER A 117 23.87 8.50 7.20
N GLU A 118 23.58 9.76 6.80
CA GLU A 118 24.25 10.54 5.74
C GLU A 118 24.34 9.85 4.37
N SER A 119 24.17 8.53 4.30
CA SER A 119 24.21 7.74 3.07
C SER A 119 22.89 7.72 2.30
N VAL A 120 21.75 7.85 3.03
CA VAL A 120 20.42 7.83 2.42
C VAL A 120 20.14 9.15 1.70
N LYS A 121 19.87 9.06 0.42
CA LYS A 121 19.53 10.23 -0.42
C LYS A 121 18.04 10.33 -0.70
N ARG A 122 17.32 9.19 -0.63
CA ARG A 122 15.91 9.09 -1.00
C ARG A 122 15.12 8.18 -0.06
N LEU A 123 13.92 8.64 0.30
CA LEU A 123 12.91 7.86 1.00
C LEU A 123 11.68 7.71 0.11
N VAL A 124 11.31 6.47 -0.20
CA VAL A 124 10.05 6.14 -0.86
C VAL A 124 9.08 5.64 0.21
N TYR A 125 8.04 6.42 0.47
CA TYR A 125 7.00 6.07 1.45
C TYR A 125 5.81 5.44 0.75
N THR A 126 5.33 4.31 1.24
CA THR A 126 4.12 3.65 0.74
C THR A 126 2.89 4.27 1.40
N GLY A 127 2.31 5.23 0.71
CA GLY A 127 1.04 5.85 1.05
C GLY A 127 -0.16 4.97 0.69
N SER A 128 -1.35 5.53 0.83
CA SER A 128 -2.60 4.91 0.39
C SER A 128 -3.52 5.97 -0.20
N VAL A 129 -4.24 5.62 -1.26
CA VAL A 129 -5.25 6.48 -1.87
C VAL A 129 -6.35 6.91 -0.89
N VAL A 130 -6.55 6.20 0.21
CA VAL A 130 -7.48 6.63 1.26
C VAL A 130 -7.10 7.98 1.91
N ALA A 131 -5.85 8.44 1.72
CA ALA A 131 -5.40 9.76 2.13
C ALA A 131 -5.68 10.86 1.08
N ALA A 132 -6.23 10.50 -0.10
CA ALA A 132 -6.38 11.38 -1.26
C ALA A 132 -7.84 11.55 -1.71
N SER A 133 -8.78 11.58 -0.78
CA SER A 133 -10.19 11.74 -1.12
C SER A 133 -10.46 13.05 -1.88
N PRO A 134 -11.24 13.01 -2.96
CA PRO A 134 -11.68 14.18 -3.68
C PRO A 134 -12.87 14.90 -3.00
N LEU A 135 -13.31 14.43 -1.82
CA LEU A 135 -14.39 15.10 -1.06
C LEU A 135 -14.01 16.54 -0.71
N ASN A 136 -15.00 17.41 -0.78
CA ASN A 136 -14.89 18.76 -0.22
C ASN A 136 -14.74 18.68 1.31
N ASN A 137 -14.06 19.65 1.90
CA ASN A 137 -13.77 19.67 3.34
C ASN A 137 -15.03 19.68 4.24
N ASP A 138 -16.15 20.14 3.72
CA ASP A 138 -17.46 20.15 4.40
C ASP A 138 -18.33 18.91 4.09
N GLY A 139 -17.83 17.99 3.26
CA GLY A 139 -18.58 16.81 2.83
C GLY A 139 -19.69 17.10 1.80
N SER A 140 -19.80 18.33 1.28
CA SER A 140 -20.90 18.75 0.40
C SER A 140 -20.89 18.12 -1.00
N GLY A 141 -19.87 17.33 -1.32
CA GLY A 141 -19.73 16.66 -2.62
C GLY A 141 -18.29 16.35 -2.98
N PHE A 142 -18.09 15.93 -4.22
CA PHE A 142 -16.79 15.55 -4.76
C PHE A 142 -16.28 16.58 -5.75
N LYS A 143 -14.96 16.73 -5.81
CA LYS A 143 -14.29 17.35 -6.95
C LYS A 143 -14.49 16.50 -8.21
N ASP A 144 -14.33 17.10 -9.39
CA ASP A 144 -14.48 16.40 -10.67
C ASP A 144 -13.47 15.26 -10.85
N SER A 145 -12.29 15.38 -10.24
CA SER A 145 -11.24 14.36 -10.31
C SER A 145 -10.44 14.24 -9.03
N ILE A 146 -9.86 13.05 -8.84
CA ILE A 146 -8.88 12.77 -7.78
C ILE A 146 -7.46 12.90 -8.35
N ASP A 147 -6.64 13.73 -7.71
CA ASP A 147 -5.24 13.97 -8.05
C ASP A 147 -4.36 14.16 -6.79
N GLU A 148 -3.08 14.47 -6.97
CA GLU A 148 -2.11 14.66 -5.90
C GLU A 148 -2.42 15.84 -4.97
N THR A 149 -3.29 16.75 -5.35
CA THR A 149 -3.72 17.89 -4.52
C THR A 149 -4.85 17.54 -3.55
N CYS A 150 -5.50 16.39 -3.78
CA CYS A 150 -6.60 15.93 -2.94
C CYS A 150 -6.09 15.39 -1.60
N TRP A 151 -6.73 15.81 -0.52
CA TRP A 151 -6.47 15.31 0.82
C TRP A 151 -7.76 14.91 1.50
N THR A 152 -7.75 13.75 2.14
CA THR A 152 -8.92 13.27 2.86
C THR A 152 -9.26 14.17 4.03
N PRO A 153 -10.50 14.69 4.12
CA PRO A 153 -10.99 15.38 5.30
C PRO A 153 -11.09 14.43 6.48
N LEU A 154 -10.57 14.84 7.65
CA LEU A 154 -10.49 13.97 8.84
C LEU A 154 -11.68 14.13 9.81
N ASN A 155 -12.61 15.02 9.51
CA ASN A 155 -13.76 15.37 10.36
C ASN A 155 -15.10 14.88 9.79
N LEU A 156 -15.06 13.98 8.79
CA LEU A 156 -16.27 13.44 8.18
C LEU A 156 -16.58 12.02 8.68
N SER A 157 -17.87 11.71 8.71
CA SER A 157 -18.40 10.37 9.00
C SER A 157 -18.87 9.71 7.71
N PHE A 158 -18.73 8.40 7.61
CA PHE A 158 -19.11 7.60 6.46
C PHE A 158 -19.99 6.42 6.88
N SER A 159 -20.99 6.10 6.07
CA SER A 159 -22.00 5.07 6.42
C SER A 159 -21.43 3.65 6.55
N TYR A 160 -20.38 3.35 5.80
CA TYR A 160 -19.74 2.02 5.80
C TYR A 160 -18.45 1.96 6.61
N CYS A 161 -18.02 3.09 7.23
CA CYS A 161 -16.82 3.17 8.02
C CYS A 161 -17.06 2.65 9.43
N ASP A 162 -16.17 1.79 9.92
CA ASP A 162 -16.05 1.48 11.33
C ASP A 162 -14.88 2.25 11.97
N ASP A 163 -14.75 2.17 13.30
CA ASP A 163 -13.71 2.87 14.06
C ASP A 163 -12.31 2.48 13.59
N PHE A 164 -12.12 1.22 13.19
CA PHE A 164 -10.84 0.70 12.72
C PHE A 164 -10.41 1.37 11.40
N PHE A 165 -11.32 1.44 10.42
CA PHE A 165 -11.02 2.10 9.14
C PHE A 165 -10.93 3.61 9.25
N HIS A 166 -11.70 4.21 10.14
CA HIS A 166 -11.56 5.61 10.49
C HIS A 166 -10.14 5.91 10.98
N ASP A 167 -9.64 5.15 11.96
CA ASP A 167 -8.28 5.28 12.48
C ASP A 167 -7.21 5.02 11.41
N TYR A 168 -7.45 4.03 10.54
CA TYR A 168 -6.55 3.73 9.42
C TYR A 168 -6.44 4.92 8.44
N VAL A 169 -7.57 5.51 8.02
CA VAL A 169 -7.59 6.68 7.13
C VAL A 169 -6.86 7.86 7.77
N HIS A 170 -7.12 8.13 9.04
CA HIS A 170 -6.44 9.17 9.80
C HIS A 170 -4.94 8.94 9.85
N SER A 171 -4.52 7.72 10.22
CA SER A 171 -3.10 7.37 10.35
C SER A 171 -2.36 7.52 9.02
N LYS A 172 -2.94 7.05 7.90
CA LYS A 172 -2.34 7.18 6.56
C LYS A 172 -2.26 8.63 6.11
N THR A 173 -3.30 9.42 6.34
CA THR A 173 -3.35 10.83 5.94
C THR A 173 -2.32 11.67 6.71
N LEU A 174 -2.25 11.50 8.03
CA LEU A 174 -1.34 12.26 8.88
C LEU A 174 0.12 11.84 8.66
N ALA A 175 0.41 10.53 8.55
CA ALA A 175 1.75 10.02 8.28
C ALA A 175 2.26 10.47 6.90
N GLU A 176 1.40 10.49 5.87
CA GLU A 176 1.79 10.98 4.54
C GLU A 176 2.11 12.48 4.55
N ARG A 177 1.29 13.29 5.21
CA ARG A 177 1.58 14.73 5.39
C ARG A 177 2.91 14.95 6.12
N GLU A 178 3.15 14.16 7.17
CA GLU A 178 4.38 14.26 7.95
C GLU A 178 5.61 13.91 7.11
N VAL A 179 5.63 12.77 6.41
CA VAL A 179 6.79 12.37 5.60
C VAL A 179 7.08 13.37 4.50
N LEU A 180 6.05 13.89 3.83
CA LEU A 180 6.19 14.90 2.77
C LEU A 180 6.73 16.23 3.30
N SER A 181 6.51 16.56 4.57
CA SER A 181 7.03 17.78 5.19
C SER A 181 8.58 17.81 5.24
N PHE A 182 9.24 16.66 5.11
CA PHE A 182 10.71 16.54 5.08
C PHE A 182 11.30 16.59 3.67
N ASN A 183 10.47 16.60 2.63
CA ASN A 183 10.98 16.65 1.26
C ASN A 183 11.84 17.90 1.01
N GLY A 184 13.05 17.70 0.48
CA GLY A 184 14.02 18.76 0.25
C GLY A 184 14.76 19.26 1.50
N LYS A 185 14.55 18.66 2.68
CA LYS A 185 15.23 19.00 3.93
C LYS A 185 16.35 18.01 4.24
N GLY A 186 17.31 17.88 3.33
CA GLY A 186 18.43 16.94 3.45
C GLY A 186 18.13 15.52 2.92
N ILE A 187 16.90 15.25 2.51
CA ILE A 187 16.46 13.99 1.91
C ILE A 187 15.38 14.27 0.85
N GLU A 188 15.41 13.50 -0.24
CA GLU A 188 14.32 13.48 -1.22
C GLU A 188 13.24 12.51 -0.75
N VAL A 189 11.99 12.94 -0.74
CA VAL A 189 10.85 12.11 -0.35
C VAL A 189 9.90 11.91 -1.52
N VAL A 190 9.57 10.65 -1.78
CA VAL A 190 8.48 10.25 -2.68
C VAL A 190 7.42 9.55 -1.85
N SER A 191 6.20 10.06 -1.84
CA SER A 191 5.04 9.33 -1.32
C SER A 191 4.29 8.70 -2.47
N LEU A 192 4.25 7.37 -2.50
CA LEU A 192 3.52 6.58 -3.48
C LEU A 192 2.21 6.09 -2.85
N ALA A 193 1.12 6.81 -3.05
CA ALA A 193 -0.21 6.47 -2.55
C ALA A 193 -0.85 5.39 -3.43
N CYS A 194 -0.70 4.15 -3.01
CA CYS A 194 -1.20 2.98 -3.75
C CYS A 194 -2.72 2.84 -3.64
N GLY A 195 -3.36 2.46 -4.75
CA GLY A 195 -4.72 1.99 -4.82
C GLY A 195 -4.95 0.66 -4.08
N LEU A 196 -6.15 0.12 -4.17
CA LEU A 196 -6.49 -1.20 -3.65
C LEU A 196 -5.71 -2.27 -4.42
N VAL A 197 -4.77 -2.94 -3.74
CA VAL A 197 -3.84 -3.88 -4.40
C VAL A 197 -4.45 -5.28 -4.44
N GLY A 198 -4.56 -5.82 -5.67
CA GLY A 198 -4.94 -7.20 -5.97
C GLY A 198 -3.82 -7.99 -6.65
N GLY A 199 -4.09 -9.24 -7.01
CA GLY A 199 -3.15 -10.15 -7.65
C GLY A 199 -2.79 -11.36 -6.78
N ASP A 200 -1.60 -11.92 -6.95
CA ASP A 200 -1.13 -13.08 -6.17
C ASP A 200 -0.47 -12.66 -4.83
N THR A 201 -0.14 -13.60 -3.97
CA THR A 201 0.60 -13.38 -2.72
C THR A 201 1.72 -14.40 -2.54
N LEU A 202 2.83 -13.97 -1.92
CA LEU A 202 3.89 -14.84 -1.45
C LEU A 202 3.65 -15.34 0.00
N GLN A 203 2.68 -14.73 0.69
CA GLN A 203 2.29 -15.10 2.04
C GLN A 203 1.45 -16.39 2.03
N SER A 204 1.36 -17.06 3.17
CA SER A 204 0.52 -18.25 3.35
C SER A 204 -0.97 -17.93 3.59
N PHE A 205 -1.37 -16.67 3.44
CA PHE A 205 -2.73 -16.18 3.64
C PHE A 205 -3.06 -15.07 2.64
N ILE A 206 -4.36 -14.82 2.44
CA ILE A 206 -4.81 -13.74 1.56
C ILE A 206 -4.55 -12.38 2.23
N ALA A 207 -3.87 -11.50 1.50
CA ALA A 207 -3.65 -10.13 1.93
C ALA A 207 -4.98 -9.38 2.12
N GLY A 208 -5.02 -8.48 3.12
CA GLY A 208 -6.24 -7.75 3.46
C GLY A 208 -6.83 -6.99 2.27
N SER A 209 -6.01 -6.24 1.51
CA SER A 209 -6.45 -5.49 0.33
C SER A 209 -7.00 -6.40 -0.77
N MET A 210 -6.35 -7.53 -1.05
CA MET A 210 -6.84 -8.51 -2.01
C MET A 210 -8.18 -9.11 -1.55
N GLY A 211 -8.30 -9.47 -0.26
CA GLY A 211 -9.56 -9.97 0.30
C GLY A 211 -10.71 -8.96 0.18
N VAL A 212 -10.42 -7.66 0.35
CA VAL A 212 -11.39 -6.58 0.11
C VAL A 212 -11.79 -6.52 -1.37
N LEU A 213 -10.83 -6.58 -2.28
CA LEU A 213 -11.10 -6.54 -3.74
C LEU A 213 -12.01 -7.67 -4.20
N ILE A 214 -11.78 -8.89 -3.71
CA ILE A 214 -12.56 -10.07 -4.11
C ILE A 214 -13.77 -10.35 -3.20
N SER A 215 -14.13 -9.44 -2.32
CA SER A 215 -15.21 -9.64 -1.34
C SER A 215 -16.57 -9.93 -1.95
N GLN A 216 -16.86 -9.34 -3.12
CA GLN A 216 -18.09 -9.63 -3.89
C GLN A 216 -18.12 -11.06 -4.43
N LEU A 217 -16.95 -11.64 -4.74
CA LEU A 217 -16.77 -12.98 -5.31
C LEU A 217 -16.82 -14.06 -4.24
N THR A 218 -16.42 -13.70 -3.01
CA THR A 218 -16.35 -14.62 -1.87
C THR A 218 -17.54 -14.46 -0.92
N ASN A 219 -18.51 -13.61 -1.26
CA ASN A 219 -19.66 -13.24 -0.44
C ASN A 219 -19.27 -12.82 1.00
N ASP A 220 -18.11 -12.14 1.15
CA ASP A 220 -17.60 -11.65 2.42
C ASP A 220 -18.20 -10.26 2.72
N SER A 221 -19.33 -10.22 3.41
CA SER A 221 -20.05 -8.98 3.74
C SER A 221 -19.19 -8.00 4.57
N ALA A 222 -18.31 -8.50 5.44
CA ALA A 222 -17.46 -7.62 6.25
C ALA A 222 -16.44 -6.88 5.38
N LYS A 223 -15.76 -7.59 4.48
CA LYS A 223 -14.80 -6.98 3.55
C LYS A 223 -15.50 -6.15 2.46
N TYR A 224 -16.72 -6.54 2.04
CA TYR A 224 -17.52 -5.74 1.13
C TYR A 224 -17.88 -4.36 1.71
N ARG A 225 -18.19 -4.27 3.01
CA ARG A 225 -18.39 -2.97 3.66
C ARG A 225 -17.17 -2.06 3.53
N ILE A 226 -15.95 -2.61 3.61
CA ILE A 226 -14.71 -1.85 3.39
C ILE A 226 -14.61 -1.37 1.95
N LEU A 227 -14.94 -2.22 0.98
CA LEU A 227 -14.95 -1.86 -0.43
C LEU A 227 -15.92 -0.70 -0.69
N ARG A 228 -17.12 -0.77 -0.11
CA ARG A 228 -18.13 0.31 -0.18
C ARG A 228 -17.69 1.58 0.50
N PHE A 229 -17.06 1.46 1.67
CA PHE A 229 -16.48 2.62 2.35
C PHE A 229 -15.41 3.31 1.48
N MET A 230 -14.52 2.56 0.84
CA MET A 230 -13.53 3.15 -0.07
C MET A 230 -14.19 3.86 -1.26
N GLU A 231 -15.26 3.30 -1.83
CA GLU A 231 -16.02 3.94 -2.89
C GLU A 231 -16.75 5.19 -2.38
N GLU A 232 -17.30 5.17 -1.17
CA GLU A 232 -17.91 6.34 -0.52
C GLU A 232 -16.89 7.46 -0.29
N LEU A 233 -15.67 7.11 0.11
CA LEU A 233 -14.58 8.05 0.38
C LEU A 233 -13.97 8.64 -0.90
N LEU A 234 -13.82 7.85 -1.95
CA LEU A 234 -13.02 8.18 -3.13
C LEU A 234 -13.87 8.45 -4.40
N GLY A 235 -15.18 8.17 -4.35
CA GLY A 235 -16.09 8.27 -5.49
C GLY A 235 -16.08 7.03 -6.36
N LYS A 236 -14.93 6.44 -6.63
CA LYS A 236 -14.69 5.14 -7.28
C LYS A 236 -13.50 4.46 -6.62
N LEU A 237 -13.24 3.22 -6.98
CA LEU A 237 -12.14 2.41 -6.43
C LEU A 237 -10.90 2.52 -7.32
N PRO A 238 -9.81 3.13 -6.86
CA PRO A 238 -8.51 3.03 -7.52
C PRO A 238 -7.93 1.65 -7.25
N ILE A 239 -7.68 0.87 -8.31
CA ILE A 239 -7.23 -0.53 -8.23
C ILE A 239 -5.85 -0.67 -8.88
N LEU A 240 -5.02 -1.54 -8.32
CA LEU A 240 -3.64 -1.72 -8.74
C LEU A 240 -3.24 -3.21 -8.63
N HIS A 241 -2.52 -3.72 -9.63
CA HIS A 241 -1.92 -5.04 -9.53
C HIS A 241 -0.67 -5.02 -8.64
N ILE A 242 -0.44 -6.11 -7.88
CA ILE A 242 0.73 -6.22 -6.98
C ILE A 242 2.07 -6.01 -7.71
N GLN A 243 2.21 -6.52 -8.94
CA GLN A 243 3.43 -6.35 -9.72
C GLN A 243 3.61 -4.89 -10.17
N ASP A 244 2.54 -4.20 -10.58
CA ASP A 244 2.61 -2.78 -10.92
C ASP A 244 2.92 -1.93 -9.67
N ALA A 245 2.40 -2.30 -8.50
CA ALA A 245 2.76 -1.65 -7.25
C ALA A 245 4.26 -1.75 -6.95
N VAL A 246 4.84 -2.95 -7.10
CA VAL A 246 6.28 -3.20 -6.91
C VAL A 246 7.11 -2.42 -7.92
N GLU A 247 6.74 -2.50 -9.21
CA GLU A 247 7.43 -1.77 -10.27
C GLU A 247 7.39 -0.26 -10.07
N ALA A 248 6.25 0.29 -9.61
CA ALA A 248 6.12 1.71 -9.31
C ALA A 248 7.04 2.15 -8.16
N HIS A 249 7.19 1.33 -7.10
CA HIS A 249 8.15 1.61 -6.03
C HIS A 249 9.59 1.65 -6.55
N ILE A 250 9.98 0.67 -7.38
CA ILE A 250 11.32 0.61 -7.95
C ILE A 250 11.53 1.76 -8.93
N PHE A 251 10.54 2.07 -9.75
CA PHE A 251 10.59 3.22 -10.65
C PHE A 251 10.79 4.54 -9.90
N CYS A 252 10.05 4.75 -8.81
CA CYS A 252 10.24 5.91 -7.92
C CYS A 252 11.60 5.92 -7.23
N MET A 253 12.14 4.75 -6.91
CA MET A 253 13.47 4.61 -6.33
C MET A 253 14.58 4.98 -7.32
N GLU A 254 14.46 4.53 -8.57
CA GLU A 254 15.50 4.64 -9.59
C GLU A 254 15.47 5.97 -10.35
N ASN A 255 14.32 6.64 -10.43
CA ASN A 255 14.15 7.88 -11.20
C ASN A 255 14.38 9.14 -10.32
N PRO A 256 15.50 9.86 -10.50
CA PRO A 256 15.83 11.03 -9.68
C PRO A 256 14.92 12.23 -9.91
N HIS A 257 14.15 12.27 -10.99
CA HIS A 257 13.24 13.38 -11.31
C HIS A 257 11.89 13.27 -10.60
N ILE A 258 11.59 12.11 -10.00
CA ILE A 258 10.37 11.89 -9.25
C ILE A 258 10.55 12.33 -7.80
N ASN A 259 9.69 13.21 -7.31
CA ASN A 259 9.62 13.60 -5.91
C ASN A 259 8.20 14.00 -5.49
N GLY A 260 7.99 14.13 -4.18
CA GLY A 260 6.73 14.54 -3.60
C GLY A 260 5.65 13.46 -3.69
N ARG A 261 4.40 13.88 -3.77
CA ARG A 261 3.23 12.98 -3.74
C ARG A 261 2.90 12.44 -5.12
N ILE A 262 2.54 11.17 -5.18
CA ILE A 262 2.12 10.45 -6.38
C ILE A 262 0.97 9.51 -6.03
N LEU A 263 -0.10 9.54 -6.82
CA LEU A 263 -1.16 8.53 -6.74
C LEU A 263 -0.88 7.41 -7.74
N CYS A 264 -1.08 6.16 -7.31
CA CYS A 264 -0.71 4.98 -8.09
C CYS A 264 -1.90 4.01 -8.19
N ALA A 265 -2.56 3.99 -9.34
CA ALA A 265 -3.62 3.05 -9.68
C ALA A 265 -3.72 2.90 -11.20
N SER A 266 -3.96 1.66 -11.68
CA SER A 266 -4.13 1.37 -13.11
C SER A 266 -5.60 1.43 -13.55
N ASN A 267 -6.54 1.28 -12.61
CA ASN A 267 -7.98 1.30 -12.88
C ASN A 267 -8.69 2.15 -11.84
N PHE A 268 -9.80 2.81 -12.25
CA PHE A 268 -10.64 3.61 -11.38
C PHE A 268 -12.11 3.33 -11.69
N LEU A 269 -12.73 2.44 -10.91
CA LEU A 269 -13.98 1.76 -11.24
C LEU A 269 -14.94 1.78 -10.06
N LYS A 270 -16.24 1.63 -10.35
CA LYS A 270 -17.27 1.41 -9.32
C LYS A 270 -17.27 -0.07 -8.88
N THR A 271 -17.80 -0.34 -7.69
CA THR A 271 -18.05 -1.73 -7.23
C THR A 271 -18.94 -2.50 -8.20
N ALA A 272 -19.94 -1.85 -8.77
CA ALA A 272 -20.84 -2.43 -9.78
C ALA A 272 -20.12 -2.81 -11.08
N ASP A 273 -19.10 -2.05 -11.49
CA ASP A 273 -18.29 -2.37 -12.68
C ASP A 273 -17.48 -3.64 -12.48
N ILE A 274 -16.90 -3.82 -11.27
CA ILE A 274 -16.16 -5.04 -10.90
C ILE A 274 -17.11 -6.24 -10.91
N ALA A 275 -18.29 -6.12 -10.29
CA ALA A 275 -19.29 -7.18 -10.28
C ALA A 275 -19.72 -7.57 -11.70
N SER A 276 -20.00 -6.58 -12.56
CA SER A 276 -20.39 -6.80 -13.95
C SER A 276 -19.29 -7.51 -14.75
N HIS A 277 -18.02 -7.12 -14.55
CA HIS A 277 -16.89 -7.79 -15.16
C HIS A 277 -16.78 -9.24 -14.72
N VAL A 278 -16.91 -9.51 -13.42
CA VAL A 278 -16.86 -10.87 -12.86
C VAL A 278 -17.99 -11.74 -13.42
N GLN A 279 -19.23 -11.26 -13.41
CA GLN A 279 -20.37 -12.00 -13.94
C GLN A 279 -20.20 -12.36 -15.44
N LYS A 280 -19.56 -11.48 -16.20
CA LYS A 280 -19.25 -11.73 -17.62
C LYS A 280 -18.16 -12.78 -17.82
N CYS A 281 -17.07 -12.70 -17.06
CA CYS A 281 -15.88 -13.55 -17.24
C CYS A 281 -15.99 -14.89 -16.47
N TYR A 282 -16.75 -14.91 -15.37
CA TYR A 282 -16.91 -16.05 -14.45
C TYR A 282 -18.39 -16.26 -14.13
N PRO A 283 -19.22 -16.69 -15.13
CA PRO A 283 -20.66 -16.83 -14.96
C PRO A 283 -21.08 -17.87 -13.92
N GLU A 284 -20.16 -18.76 -13.52
CA GLU A 284 -20.35 -19.72 -12.43
C GLU A 284 -20.34 -19.07 -11.05
N ILE A 285 -19.74 -17.86 -10.89
CA ILE A 285 -19.71 -17.15 -9.62
C ILE A 285 -21.00 -16.36 -9.43
N ARG A 286 -21.75 -16.71 -8.39
CA ARG A 286 -22.96 -15.97 -8.01
C ARG A 286 -22.63 -14.83 -7.08
N ILE A 287 -22.81 -13.59 -7.54
CA ILE A 287 -22.68 -12.39 -6.72
C ILE A 287 -24.06 -12.07 -6.15
N SER A 288 -24.14 -11.94 -4.83
CA SER A 288 -25.38 -11.52 -4.16
C SER A 288 -25.84 -10.15 -4.65
N GLN A 289 -27.16 -9.95 -4.77
CA GLN A 289 -27.74 -8.69 -5.25
C GLN A 289 -27.32 -7.48 -4.38
N GLU A 290 -27.13 -7.68 -3.08
CA GLU A 290 -26.66 -6.64 -2.16
C GLU A 290 -25.25 -6.13 -2.48
N PHE A 291 -24.45 -6.91 -3.22
CA PHE A 291 -23.08 -6.56 -3.62
C PHE A 291 -22.98 -5.89 -5.00
N ILE A 292 -24.10 -5.56 -5.64
CA ILE A 292 -24.14 -5.00 -7.01
C ILE A 292 -24.69 -3.55 -7.02
N GLU A 293 -24.84 -2.92 -5.87
CA GLU A 293 -25.36 -1.56 -5.77
C GLU A 293 -24.47 -0.56 -6.51
N ASP A 294 -25.06 0.21 -7.43
CA ASP A 294 -24.36 1.29 -8.15
C ASP A 294 -24.43 2.62 -7.38
N THR A 295 -23.35 3.34 -7.40
CA THR A 295 -23.27 4.72 -6.92
C THR A 295 -23.38 5.69 -8.10
N LYS A 296 -24.19 6.73 -7.96
CA LYS A 296 -24.38 7.76 -9.01
C LYS A 296 -23.24 8.80 -9.04
N ARG A 297 -22.01 8.39 -8.67
CA ARG A 297 -20.88 9.32 -8.56
C ARG A 297 -20.02 9.29 -9.82
N GLU A 298 -19.64 10.46 -10.31
CA GLU A 298 -18.94 10.64 -11.59
C GLU A 298 -17.54 11.28 -11.45
N THR A 299 -16.86 11.00 -10.33
CA THR A 299 -15.49 11.46 -10.14
C THR A 299 -14.55 10.77 -11.12
N GLY A 300 -13.64 11.53 -11.77
CA GLY A 300 -12.61 11.03 -12.67
C GLY A 300 -11.28 10.74 -11.96
N TRP A 301 -10.39 10.00 -12.64
CA TRP A 301 -8.99 9.84 -12.25
C TRP A 301 -8.17 10.92 -12.94
N GLY A 302 -7.57 11.82 -12.17
CA GLY A 302 -6.80 12.97 -12.65
C GLY A 302 -5.29 12.80 -12.56
N SER A 303 -4.81 11.80 -11.77
CA SER A 303 -3.37 11.57 -11.62
C SER A 303 -2.77 10.92 -12.87
N LYS A 304 -1.76 11.58 -13.46
CA LYS A 304 -0.97 11.07 -14.62
C LYS A 304 0.52 11.14 -14.37
N LYS A 305 0.92 11.51 -13.17
CA LYS A 305 2.30 11.86 -12.84
C LYS A 305 3.30 10.72 -13.10
N LEU A 306 2.96 9.47 -12.78
CA LEU A 306 3.80 8.32 -13.10
C LEU A 306 3.93 8.08 -14.61
N GLU A 307 2.81 8.15 -15.33
CA GLU A 307 2.76 7.90 -16.79
C GLU A 307 3.50 9.01 -17.55
N GLU A 308 3.35 10.27 -17.16
CA GLU A 308 4.08 11.41 -17.73
C GLU A 308 5.59 11.32 -17.51
N MET A 309 6.03 10.61 -16.45
CA MET A 309 7.42 10.30 -16.18
C MET A 309 7.92 9.02 -16.88
N GLY A 310 7.06 8.35 -17.66
CA GLY A 310 7.40 7.16 -18.46
C GLY A 310 7.08 5.83 -17.80
N PHE A 311 6.40 5.80 -16.66
CA PHE A 311 5.91 4.54 -16.07
C PHE A 311 4.75 3.99 -16.89
N GLN A 312 4.70 2.67 -17.03
CA GLN A 312 3.62 1.98 -17.74
C GLN A 312 3.01 0.91 -16.84
N TYR A 313 1.72 1.03 -16.56
CA TYR A 313 0.93 -0.05 -15.97
C TYR A 313 0.80 -1.19 -16.97
N ARG A 314 0.95 -2.43 -16.50
CA ARG A 314 0.97 -3.63 -17.35
C ARG A 314 -0.25 -4.51 -17.18
N TYR A 315 -0.98 -4.33 -16.09
CA TYR A 315 -2.05 -5.22 -15.68
C TYR A 315 -3.39 -4.47 -15.65
N ASP A 316 -4.33 -4.96 -16.43
CA ASP A 316 -5.71 -4.47 -16.45
C ASP A 316 -6.58 -5.13 -15.36
N LEU A 317 -7.86 -4.74 -15.29
CA LEU A 317 -8.81 -5.29 -14.33
C LEU A 317 -8.95 -6.81 -14.47
N GLU A 318 -9.01 -7.31 -15.70
CA GLU A 318 -9.17 -8.75 -15.97
C GLU A 318 -8.06 -9.54 -15.31
N LYS A 319 -6.82 -9.15 -15.52
CA LYS A 319 -5.66 -9.83 -14.93
C LYS A 319 -5.58 -9.68 -13.42
N ILE A 320 -5.94 -8.52 -12.88
CA ILE A 320 -5.99 -8.30 -11.43
C ILE A 320 -6.99 -9.25 -10.76
N VAL A 321 -8.19 -9.37 -11.33
CA VAL A 321 -9.25 -10.26 -10.83
C VAL A 321 -8.85 -11.73 -11.00
N GLU A 322 -8.35 -12.11 -12.17
CA GLU A 322 -7.89 -13.48 -12.46
C GLU A 322 -6.86 -13.96 -11.44
N ASP A 323 -5.78 -13.19 -11.25
CA ASP A 323 -4.68 -13.56 -10.34
C ASP A 323 -5.16 -13.58 -8.87
N SER A 324 -6.04 -12.66 -8.48
CA SER A 324 -6.63 -12.64 -7.14
C SER A 324 -7.52 -13.86 -6.89
N LEU A 325 -8.34 -14.26 -7.87
CA LEU A 325 -9.18 -15.46 -7.79
C LEU A 325 -8.34 -16.74 -7.78
N HIS A 326 -7.30 -16.80 -8.62
CA HIS A 326 -6.38 -17.94 -8.63
C HIS A 326 -5.71 -18.11 -7.27
N CYS A 327 -5.26 -17.00 -6.68
CA CYS A 327 -4.69 -16.99 -5.34
C CYS A 327 -5.70 -17.46 -4.29
N ALA A 328 -6.95 -16.96 -4.32
CA ALA A 328 -8.00 -17.35 -3.38
C ALA A 328 -8.29 -18.85 -3.46
N ARG A 329 -8.45 -19.40 -4.67
CA ARG A 329 -8.66 -20.85 -4.89
C ARG A 329 -7.50 -21.68 -4.36
N ARG A 330 -6.25 -21.26 -4.60
CA ARG A 330 -5.05 -21.94 -4.06
C ARG A 330 -5.02 -21.95 -2.52
N MET A 331 -5.61 -20.94 -1.89
CA MET A 331 -5.71 -20.79 -0.43
C MET A 331 -6.95 -21.48 0.16
N GLY A 332 -7.73 -22.20 -0.68
CA GLY A 332 -8.94 -22.91 -0.23
C GLY A 332 -10.15 -22.00 -0.02
N ILE A 333 -10.08 -20.75 -0.47
CA ILE A 333 -11.23 -19.84 -0.50
C ILE A 333 -11.87 -19.99 -1.88
N THR A 334 -12.96 -20.73 -1.92
CA THR A 334 -13.77 -20.88 -3.15
C THR A 334 -14.88 -19.84 -3.15
N PRO A 335 -15.14 -19.17 -4.29
CA PRO A 335 -16.40 -18.47 -4.47
C PRO A 335 -17.55 -19.46 -4.25
N GLU A 336 -18.58 -19.06 -3.53
CA GLU A 336 -19.77 -19.91 -3.38
C GLU A 336 -20.46 -20.06 -4.74
N ASN A 337 -20.79 -21.32 -5.09
CA ASN A 337 -21.53 -21.67 -6.31
C ASN A 337 -23.02 -21.35 -6.15
#